data_fe27f01c704e47b26c4f64867bd223d6
#
_entry.id   fe27f01c704e47b26c4f64867bd223d6
#
_cell.length_a   1.000
_cell.length_b   1.000
_cell.length_c   1.000
_cell.angle_alpha   90.00
_cell.angle_beta   90.00
_cell.angle_gamma   90.00
#
_symmetry.space_group_name_H-M   'P 1'
#
loop_
_entity.id
_entity.type
_entity.pdbx_description
1 polymer ?
#
loop_
_entity_poly.entity_id
_entity_poly.type
_entity_poly.pdbx_seq_one_letter_code
_entity_poly.pdbx_strand_id
1 'polypeptide(L)'
;HLRDKFLTRKVALTGVNFAIAETGEFVVCTNEGNADMGVHLADVHIACMGIEKIVPRREHLGVFLRLLARSATGQPITTYSSHFKSPRAGAQLHIVLVDNGRSQQLGRAAFRNSLKCIRCGACMNTCPVYRRSGGHSYHNAVAGPIGAILAPNLDMSKYSDLPFASTLCGSCSNVCPVKINIHEQLYEWRQELTRQGKVDFGKKMALKVM
;
A
#
# COMPACT_ATOMS: atom_id res chain seq x y z
N HIS A 1 13.73 16.64 -22.54
CA HIS A 1 14.53 15.75 -21.69
C HIS A 1 13.86 14.41 -21.34
N LEU A 2 12.59 14.41 -20.88
CA LEU A 2 11.88 13.16 -20.57
C LEU A 2 11.35 12.47 -21.83
N ARG A 3 10.91 13.21 -22.83
CA ARG A 3 10.40 12.67 -24.09
C ARG A 3 11.39 11.71 -24.75
N ASP A 4 12.66 12.11 -24.87
CA ASP A 4 13.69 11.27 -25.50
C ASP A 4 13.90 9.96 -24.71
N LYS A 5 13.80 10.04 -23.37
CA LYS A 5 13.89 8.85 -22.50
C LYS A 5 12.73 7.89 -22.78
N PHE A 6 11.49 8.37 -22.88
CA PHE A 6 10.35 7.52 -23.22
C PHE A 6 10.49 6.88 -24.61
N LEU A 7 10.93 7.63 -25.59
CA LEU A 7 11.09 7.14 -26.97
C LEU A 7 12.22 6.12 -27.14
N THR A 8 13.24 6.17 -26.30
CA THR A 8 14.44 5.32 -26.44
C THR A 8 14.48 4.11 -25.52
N ARG A 9 13.66 4.07 -24.46
CA ARG A 9 13.66 2.96 -23.50
C ARG A 9 12.81 1.81 -24.00
N LYS A 10 13.35 0.59 -23.88
CA LYS A 10 12.73 -0.65 -24.37
C LYS A 10 11.99 -1.42 -23.28
N VAL A 11 12.20 -1.06 -22.02
CA VAL A 11 11.59 -1.74 -20.87
C VAL A 11 10.82 -0.72 -20.04
N ALA A 12 9.55 -1.02 -19.75
CA ALA A 12 8.71 -0.31 -18.82
C ALA A 12 8.48 -1.15 -17.56
N LEU A 13 8.65 -0.54 -16.40
CA LEU A 13 8.33 -1.13 -15.09
C LEU A 13 7.18 -0.36 -14.47
N THR A 14 6.08 -1.04 -14.13
CA THR A 14 4.92 -0.42 -13.47
C THR A 14 4.54 -1.14 -12.17
N GLY A 15 3.98 -0.38 -11.24
CA GLY A 15 3.22 -0.93 -10.14
C GLY A 15 1.76 -1.14 -10.55
N VAL A 16 1.11 -2.18 -10.03
CA VAL A 16 -0.29 -2.49 -10.28
C VAL A 16 -1.15 -2.03 -9.11
N ASN A 17 -2.24 -1.33 -9.40
CA ASN A 17 -3.22 -0.92 -8.39
C ASN A 17 -4.22 -2.04 -8.08
N PHE A 18 -4.75 -2.70 -9.12
CA PHE A 18 -5.71 -3.80 -8.98
C PHE A 18 -5.47 -4.84 -10.08
N ALA A 19 -5.74 -6.11 -9.78
CA ALA A 19 -5.78 -7.19 -10.76
C ALA A 19 -7.10 -7.96 -10.63
N ILE A 20 -7.66 -8.40 -11.75
CA ILE A 20 -8.97 -9.04 -11.83
C ILE A 20 -8.75 -10.53 -12.07
N ALA A 21 -9.09 -11.35 -11.07
CA ALA A 21 -8.87 -12.80 -11.14
C ALA A 21 -9.65 -13.46 -12.29
N GLU A 22 -10.89 -13.01 -12.52
CA GLU A 22 -11.79 -13.54 -13.54
C GLU A 22 -11.24 -13.40 -14.96
N THR A 23 -10.55 -12.30 -15.28
CA THR A 23 -10.17 -11.96 -16.64
C THR A 23 -8.66 -11.97 -16.90
N GLY A 24 -7.86 -11.97 -15.82
CA GLY A 24 -6.41 -11.78 -15.89
C GLY A 24 -5.99 -10.34 -16.23
N GLU A 25 -6.93 -9.40 -16.29
CA GLU A 25 -6.63 -7.98 -16.45
C GLU A 25 -5.99 -7.40 -15.21
N PHE A 26 -5.12 -6.42 -15.39
CA PHE A 26 -4.66 -5.58 -14.29
C PHE A 26 -4.78 -4.10 -14.65
N VAL A 27 -4.85 -3.27 -13.61
CA VAL A 27 -5.16 -1.85 -13.74
C VAL A 27 -4.07 -1.03 -13.09
N VAL A 28 -3.62 -0.01 -13.82
CA VAL A 28 -2.71 1.02 -13.34
C VAL A 28 -3.44 2.36 -13.33
N CYS A 29 -3.45 3.03 -12.17
CA CYS A 29 -4.10 4.32 -11.98
C CYS A 29 -3.03 5.41 -11.89
N THR A 30 -3.11 6.41 -12.78
CA THR A 30 -2.23 7.58 -12.76
C THR A 30 -3.01 8.85 -13.11
N ASN A 31 -2.44 10.02 -12.82
CA ASN A 31 -3.00 11.31 -13.24
C ASN A 31 -2.21 11.94 -14.39
N GLU A 32 -1.01 11.47 -14.64
CA GLU A 32 -0.05 12.08 -15.60
C GLU A 32 0.03 11.32 -16.93
N GLY A 33 -0.56 10.14 -17.06
CA GLY A 33 -0.45 9.28 -18.25
C GLY A 33 0.95 8.68 -18.47
N ASN A 34 1.84 8.81 -17.49
CA ASN A 34 3.23 8.35 -17.59
C ASN A 34 3.34 6.83 -17.70
N ALA A 35 2.49 6.08 -16.99
CA ALA A 35 2.46 4.62 -17.09
C ALA A 35 2.03 4.17 -18.48
N ASP A 36 0.96 4.76 -19.03
CA ASP A 36 0.45 4.46 -20.38
C ASP A 36 1.50 4.71 -21.44
N MET A 37 2.11 5.90 -21.40
CA MET A 37 3.15 6.25 -22.36
C MET A 37 4.33 5.29 -22.27
N GLY A 38 4.79 4.97 -21.06
CA GLY A 38 5.89 4.02 -20.86
C GLY A 38 5.58 2.63 -21.40
N VAL A 39 4.40 2.09 -21.12
CA VAL A 39 3.99 0.75 -21.54
C VAL A 39 3.79 0.66 -23.05
N HIS A 40 3.16 1.67 -23.68
CA HIS A 40 2.88 1.63 -25.11
C HIS A 40 4.11 1.81 -26.00
N LEU A 41 5.16 2.44 -25.49
CA LEU A 41 6.42 2.66 -26.23
C LEU A 41 7.45 1.55 -25.99
N ALA A 42 7.36 0.81 -24.89
CA ALA A 42 8.31 -0.24 -24.56
C ALA A 42 8.05 -1.55 -25.33
N ASP A 43 9.11 -2.32 -25.56
CA ASP A 43 9.03 -3.68 -26.11
C ASP A 43 8.77 -4.73 -25.01
N VAL A 44 9.13 -4.41 -23.75
CA VAL A 44 8.93 -5.27 -22.58
C VAL A 44 8.23 -4.48 -21.48
N HIS A 45 7.10 -4.99 -20.99
CA HIS A 45 6.40 -4.47 -19.84
C HIS A 45 6.53 -5.42 -18.64
N ILE A 46 7.08 -4.94 -17.54
CA ILE A 46 7.17 -5.67 -16.28
C ILE A 46 6.18 -5.02 -15.29
N ALA A 47 5.11 -5.73 -14.97
CA ALA A 47 4.07 -5.27 -14.04
C ALA A 47 4.25 -5.94 -12.67
N CYS A 48 4.62 -5.16 -11.65
CA CYS A 48 4.82 -5.66 -10.29
C CYS A 48 3.58 -5.43 -9.43
N MET A 49 3.09 -6.48 -8.77
CA MET A 49 1.93 -6.36 -7.89
C MET A 49 2.07 -7.19 -6.61
N GLY A 50 1.61 -6.64 -5.51
CA GLY A 50 1.39 -7.45 -4.31
C GLY A 50 0.18 -8.37 -4.50
N ILE A 51 0.24 -9.58 -3.94
CA ILE A 51 -0.87 -10.55 -4.03
C ILE A 51 -2.19 -10.02 -3.46
N GLU A 52 -2.15 -9.05 -2.56
CA GLU A 52 -3.31 -8.39 -1.98
C GLU A 52 -4.07 -7.46 -2.95
N LYS A 53 -3.55 -7.26 -4.17
CA LYS A 53 -4.16 -6.39 -5.18
C LYS A 53 -5.22 -7.09 -6.03
N ILE A 54 -5.45 -8.37 -5.80
CA ILE A 54 -6.38 -9.18 -6.58
C ILE A 54 -7.81 -8.91 -6.12
N VAL A 55 -8.68 -8.57 -7.08
CA VAL A 55 -10.12 -8.49 -6.91
C VAL A 55 -10.78 -9.63 -7.70
N PRO A 56 -11.86 -10.25 -7.20
CA PRO A 56 -12.44 -11.43 -7.84
C PRO A 56 -12.99 -11.16 -9.24
N ARG A 57 -13.78 -10.09 -9.41
CA ARG A 57 -14.52 -9.79 -10.64
C ARG A 57 -14.33 -8.36 -11.10
N ARG A 58 -14.54 -8.14 -12.40
CA ARG A 58 -14.41 -6.81 -13.02
C ARG A 58 -15.42 -5.80 -12.47
N GLU A 59 -16.62 -6.22 -12.16
CA GLU A 59 -17.67 -5.35 -11.58
C GLU A 59 -17.27 -4.74 -10.22
N HIS A 60 -16.47 -5.46 -9.43
CA HIS A 60 -15.98 -4.98 -8.13
C HIS A 60 -15.01 -3.82 -8.28
N LEU A 61 -14.29 -3.74 -9.39
CA LEU A 61 -13.28 -2.72 -9.63
C LEU A 61 -13.86 -1.29 -9.57
N GLY A 62 -15.10 -1.09 -10.07
CA GLY A 62 -15.75 0.20 -10.08
C GLY A 62 -15.87 0.87 -8.71
N VAL A 63 -16.02 0.07 -7.65
CA VAL A 63 -16.01 0.55 -6.26
C VAL A 63 -14.63 1.07 -5.87
N PHE A 64 -13.59 0.28 -6.13
CA PHE A 64 -12.22 0.63 -5.74
C PHE A 64 -11.67 1.84 -6.48
N LEU A 65 -11.96 1.99 -7.76
CA LEU A 65 -11.54 3.15 -8.55
C LEU A 65 -12.12 4.46 -7.99
N ARG A 66 -13.40 4.46 -7.59
CA ARG A 66 -14.01 5.63 -6.95
C ARG A 66 -13.42 5.92 -5.57
N LEU A 67 -13.20 4.87 -4.76
CA LEU A 67 -12.65 5.01 -3.43
C LEU A 67 -11.20 5.51 -3.46
N LEU A 68 -10.39 4.98 -4.38
CA LEU A 68 -8.97 5.33 -4.49
C LEU A 68 -8.78 6.83 -4.74
N ALA A 69 -9.36 7.34 -5.81
CA ALA A 69 -9.18 8.73 -6.23
C ALA A 69 -9.73 9.72 -5.19
N ARG A 70 -10.95 9.49 -4.70
CA ARG A 70 -11.59 10.37 -3.71
C ARG A 70 -10.83 10.42 -2.39
N SER A 71 -10.32 9.29 -1.95
CA SER A 71 -9.61 9.20 -0.68
C SER A 71 -8.18 9.72 -0.76
N ALA A 72 -7.56 9.69 -1.94
CA ALA A 72 -6.20 10.17 -2.15
C ALA A 72 -6.15 11.69 -2.35
N THR A 73 -6.95 12.20 -3.28
CA THR A 73 -6.84 13.57 -3.79
C THR A 73 -8.17 14.33 -3.85
N GLY A 74 -9.28 13.70 -3.47
CA GLY A 74 -10.62 14.29 -3.60
C GLY A 74 -11.21 14.24 -5.01
N GLN A 75 -10.51 13.67 -5.97
CA GLN A 75 -10.99 13.50 -7.34
C GLN A 75 -12.12 12.47 -7.43
N PRO A 76 -13.11 12.62 -8.31
CA PRO A 76 -14.15 11.61 -8.52
C PRO A 76 -13.61 10.30 -9.07
N ILE A 77 -12.57 10.35 -9.92
CA ILE A 77 -11.83 9.23 -10.51
C ILE A 77 -10.42 9.70 -10.89
N THR A 78 -9.44 8.79 -10.99
CA THR A 78 -8.11 9.10 -11.56
C THR A 78 -8.24 9.43 -13.04
N THR A 79 -7.39 10.32 -13.54
CA THR A 79 -7.40 10.76 -14.95
C THR A 79 -7.19 9.57 -15.90
N TYR A 80 -6.27 8.69 -15.55
CA TYR A 80 -6.01 7.45 -16.29
C TYR A 80 -6.25 6.24 -15.38
N SER A 81 -7.15 5.37 -15.79
CA SER A 81 -7.40 4.06 -15.17
C SER A 81 -7.24 3.02 -16.27
N SER A 82 -5.97 2.70 -16.56
CA SER A 82 -5.60 1.92 -17.74
C SER A 82 -5.63 0.43 -17.46
N HIS A 83 -6.35 -0.28 -18.31
CA HIS A 83 -6.53 -1.73 -18.25
C HIS A 83 -5.56 -2.42 -19.19
N PHE A 84 -4.80 -3.37 -18.68
CA PHE A 84 -3.87 -4.18 -19.44
C PHE A 84 -4.24 -5.66 -19.30
N LYS A 85 -4.30 -6.37 -20.42
CA LYS A 85 -4.62 -7.80 -20.45
C LYS A 85 -3.56 -8.62 -21.18
N SER A 86 -3.05 -8.07 -22.25
CA SER A 86 -2.07 -8.72 -23.13
C SER A 86 -1.04 -7.69 -23.60
N PRO A 87 0.15 -8.13 -24.01
CA PRO A 87 1.10 -7.24 -24.63
C PRO A 87 0.59 -6.79 -26.01
N ARG A 88 1.07 -5.65 -26.50
CA ARG A 88 0.89 -5.28 -27.91
C ARG A 88 1.63 -6.28 -28.83
N ALA A 89 1.26 -6.33 -30.10
CA ALA A 89 1.95 -7.19 -31.09
C ALA A 89 3.46 -6.92 -31.07
N GLY A 90 4.24 -8.02 -30.97
CA GLY A 90 5.70 -7.96 -30.92
C GLY A 90 6.32 -7.54 -29.58
N ALA A 91 5.52 -7.22 -28.57
CA ALA A 91 6.00 -6.90 -27.22
C ALA A 91 5.82 -8.09 -26.24
N GLN A 92 6.47 -7.99 -25.07
CA GLN A 92 6.38 -8.97 -23.99
C GLN A 92 5.75 -8.34 -22.75
N LEU A 93 4.97 -9.14 -22.02
CA LEU A 93 4.39 -8.78 -20.73
C LEU A 93 4.83 -9.79 -19.67
N HIS A 94 5.43 -9.30 -18.61
CA HIS A 94 5.79 -10.07 -17.42
C HIS A 94 5.03 -9.55 -16.22
N ILE A 95 4.32 -10.42 -15.49
CA ILE A 95 3.63 -10.07 -14.24
C ILE A 95 4.40 -10.69 -13.10
N VAL A 96 4.92 -9.84 -12.21
CA VAL A 96 5.65 -10.25 -11.01
C VAL A 96 4.72 -10.16 -9.80
N LEU A 97 4.35 -11.32 -9.25
CA LEU A 97 3.56 -11.42 -8.02
C LEU A 97 4.47 -11.37 -6.81
N VAL A 98 4.26 -10.39 -5.94
CA VAL A 98 5.09 -10.14 -4.76
C VAL A 98 4.32 -10.54 -3.52
N ASP A 99 4.75 -11.58 -2.83
CA ASP A 99 4.23 -11.95 -1.51
C ASP A 99 4.77 -11.02 -0.41
N ASN A 100 6.07 -10.98 -0.24
CA ASN A 100 6.75 -10.15 0.76
C ASN A 100 6.05 -10.20 2.14
N GLY A 101 5.78 -11.42 2.65
CA GLY A 101 5.17 -11.67 3.96
C GLY A 101 3.64 -11.49 4.01
N ARG A 102 2.96 -11.21 2.89
CA ARG A 102 1.49 -11.02 2.85
C ARG A 102 0.73 -12.30 3.17
N SER A 103 1.21 -13.45 2.72
CA SER A 103 0.64 -14.76 3.06
C SER A 103 0.69 -15.02 4.57
N GLN A 104 1.80 -14.68 5.21
CA GLN A 104 1.93 -14.78 6.67
C GLN A 104 0.99 -13.81 7.38
N GLN A 105 0.89 -12.57 6.88
CA GLN A 105 -0.04 -11.56 7.39
C GLN A 105 -1.50 -12.03 7.29
N LEU A 106 -1.88 -12.69 6.21
CA LEU A 106 -3.22 -13.22 6.01
C LEU A 106 -3.60 -14.23 7.09
N GLY A 107 -2.66 -15.07 7.52
CA GLY A 107 -2.83 -16.04 8.61
C GLY A 107 -2.99 -15.42 10.01
N ARG A 108 -2.66 -14.14 10.18
CA ARG A 108 -2.73 -13.44 11.48
C ARG A 108 -4.05 -12.71 11.64
N ALA A 109 -5.01 -13.31 12.38
CA ALA A 109 -6.37 -12.78 12.53
C ALA A 109 -6.42 -11.31 12.96
N ALA A 110 -5.55 -10.89 13.89
CA ALA A 110 -5.49 -9.51 14.40
C ALA A 110 -5.02 -8.50 13.34
N PHE A 111 -4.22 -8.90 12.34
CA PHE A 111 -3.54 -8.00 11.42
C PHE A 111 -3.97 -8.15 9.95
N ARG A 112 -4.65 -9.22 9.57
CA ARG A 112 -5.02 -9.52 8.17
C ARG A 112 -5.84 -8.41 7.51
N ASN A 113 -6.64 -7.65 8.27
CA ASN A 113 -7.43 -6.55 7.73
C ASN A 113 -6.57 -5.45 7.08
N SER A 114 -5.29 -5.32 7.46
CA SER A 114 -4.37 -4.38 6.83
C SER A 114 -4.11 -4.68 5.35
N LEU A 115 -4.29 -5.94 4.92
CA LEU A 115 -4.15 -6.35 3.51
C LEU A 115 -5.23 -5.77 2.59
N LYS A 116 -6.36 -5.29 3.14
CA LYS A 116 -7.37 -4.55 2.36
C LYS A 116 -6.89 -3.19 1.85
N CYS A 117 -5.70 -2.74 2.25
CA CYS A 117 -5.20 -1.40 1.95
C CYS A 117 -5.04 -1.15 0.45
N ILE A 118 -5.82 -0.18 -0.09
CA ILE A 118 -5.75 0.26 -1.49
C ILE A 118 -4.68 1.34 -1.74
N ARG A 119 -3.88 1.68 -0.72
CA ARG A 119 -2.78 2.66 -0.80
C ARG A 119 -3.21 4.09 -1.13
N CYS A 120 -4.42 4.50 -0.79
CA CYS A 120 -4.94 5.86 -1.03
C CYS A 120 -4.26 6.95 -0.20
N GLY A 121 -3.61 6.64 0.92
CA GLY A 121 -2.93 7.63 1.76
C GLY A 121 -3.83 8.43 2.72
N ALA A 122 -5.16 8.26 2.73
CA ALA A 122 -6.07 9.02 3.58
C ALA A 122 -5.69 9.00 5.07
N CYS A 123 -5.21 7.86 5.57
CA CYS A 123 -4.76 7.74 6.96
C CYS A 123 -3.53 8.60 7.27
N MET A 124 -2.66 8.87 6.30
CA MET A 124 -1.52 9.77 6.46
C MET A 124 -1.96 11.22 6.55
N ASN A 125 -2.92 11.62 5.71
CA ASN A 125 -3.42 12.99 5.67
C ASN A 125 -4.07 13.45 6.98
N THR A 126 -4.71 12.54 7.71
CA THR A 126 -5.36 12.85 9.00
C THR A 126 -4.46 12.64 10.21
N CYS A 127 -3.33 11.94 10.08
CA CYS A 127 -2.50 11.54 11.21
C CYS A 127 -1.67 12.71 11.75
N PRO A 128 -1.86 13.11 13.02
CA PRO A 128 -1.07 14.21 13.62
C PRO A 128 0.42 13.88 13.72
N VAL A 129 0.76 12.62 13.97
CA VAL A 129 2.16 12.17 14.05
C VAL A 129 2.81 12.25 12.66
N TYR A 130 2.19 11.67 11.63
CA TYR A 130 2.72 11.70 10.27
C TYR A 130 2.88 13.14 9.74
N ARG A 131 1.88 13.99 9.99
CA ARG A 131 1.93 15.41 9.56
C ARG A 131 3.08 16.17 10.22
N ARG A 132 3.54 15.72 11.37
CA ARG A 132 4.63 16.36 12.11
C ARG A 132 6.00 15.81 11.72
N SER A 133 6.12 14.48 11.56
CA SER A 133 7.39 13.78 11.35
C SER A 133 7.74 13.52 9.88
N GLY A 134 6.71 13.47 9.00
CA GLY A 134 6.88 13.13 7.59
C GLY A 134 7.19 11.64 7.36
N GLY A 135 7.28 11.26 6.07
CA GLY A 135 7.45 9.86 5.65
C GLY A 135 8.81 9.27 5.97
N HIS A 136 9.88 10.07 5.87
CA HIS A 136 11.25 9.60 6.08
C HIS A 136 11.50 9.04 7.49
N SER A 137 10.83 9.56 8.50
CA SER A 137 10.95 9.09 9.88
C SER A 137 10.50 7.65 10.10
N TYR A 138 9.75 7.07 9.15
CA TYR A 138 9.31 5.68 9.23
C TYR A 138 10.35 4.67 8.72
N HIS A 139 11.39 5.12 8.03
CA HIS A 139 12.44 4.27 7.44
C HIS A 139 11.90 3.08 6.64
N ASN A 140 10.72 3.23 6.04
CA ASN A 140 10.03 2.22 5.25
C ASN A 140 9.35 2.85 4.03
N ALA A 141 9.26 2.10 2.94
CA ALA A 141 8.58 2.54 1.70
C ALA A 141 7.10 2.87 1.93
N VAL A 142 6.47 2.20 2.89
CA VAL A 142 5.10 2.49 3.31
C VAL A 142 5.14 3.20 4.65
N ALA A 143 4.86 4.51 4.64
CA ALA A 143 4.87 5.35 5.83
C ALA A 143 3.47 5.50 6.44
N GLY A 144 3.39 6.24 7.55
CA GLY A 144 2.15 6.58 8.24
C GLY A 144 1.49 5.43 8.98
N PRO A 145 0.24 5.59 9.42
CA PRO A 145 -0.43 4.60 10.27
C PRO A 145 -0.49 3.19 9.69
N ILE A 146 -0.78 3.06 8.40
CA ILE A 146 -0.79 1.74 7.75
C ILE A 146 0.61 1.12 7.66
N GLY A 147 1.63 1.95 7.41
CA GLY A 147 3.02 1.51 7.40
C GLY A 147 3.48 1.00 8.75
N ALA A 148 3.05 1.65 9.83
CA ALA A 148 3.35 1.24 11.20
C ALA A 148 2.73 -0.12 11.58
N ILE A 149 1.69 -0.59 10.86
CA ILE A 149 1.16 -1.95 10.99
C ILE A 149 1.95 -2.94 10.14
N LEU A 150 2.28 -2.57 8.91
CA LEU A 150 2.87 -3.49 7.94
C LEU A 150 4.37 -3.73 8.17
N ALA A 151 5.10 -2.71 8.61
CA ALA A 151 6.55 -2.80 8.77
C ALA A 151 7.00 -3.84 9.82
N PRO A 152 6.37 -3.97 11.01
CA PRO A 152 6.74 -5.01 11.97
C PRO A 152 6.55 -6.44 11.47
N ASN A 153 5.68 -6.67 10.46
CA ASN A 153 5.58 -7.99 9.83
C ASN A 153 6.79 -8.34 8.96
N LEU A 154 7.47 -7.35 8.40
CA LEU A 154 8.67 -7.56 7.60
C LEU A 154 9.89 -7.79 8.49
N ASP A 155 10.04 -6.98 9.52
CA ASP A 155 11.11 -7.07 10.50
C ASP A 155 10.66 -6.45 11.82
N MET A 156 10.24 -7.30 12.75
CA MET A 156 9.73 -6.88 14.05
C MET A 156 10.82 -6.19 14.89
N SER A 157 12.07 -6.57 14.77
CA SER A 157 13.16 -5.98 15.56
C SER A 157 13.51 -4.58 15.07
N LYS A 158 13.58 -4.41 13.77
CA LYS A 158 13.88 -3.12 13.13
C LYS A 158 12.77 -2.09 13.29
N TYR A 159 11.51 -2.53 13.25
CA TYR A 159 10.35 -1.64 13.22
C TYR A 159 9.50 -1.68 14.50
N SER A 160 10.08 -2.14 15.61
CA SER A 160 9.39 -2.24 16.91
C SER A 160 8.84 -0.91 17.43
N ASP A 161 9.44 0.21 17.05
CA ASP A 161 9.03 1.55 17.49
C ASP A 161 7.83 2.12 16.74
N LEU A 162 7.59 1.70 15.49
CA LEU A 162 6.57 2.29 14.64
C LEU A 162 5.14 2.20 15.20
N PRO A 163 4.68 1.09 15.81
CA PRO A 163 3.36 1.04 16.44
C PRO A 163 3.19 2.03 17.61
N PHE A 164 4.29 2.45 18.24
CA PHE A 164 4.27 3.46 19.29
C PHE A 164 4.26 4.89 18.74
N ALA A 165 4.60 5.11 17.48
CA ALA A 165 4.49 6.40 16.80
C ALA A 165 3.03 6.73 16.46
N SER A 166 2.14 6.65 17.45
CA SER A 166 0.70 6.89 17.31
C SER A 166 0.09 7.36 18.61
N THR A 167 -0.84 8.31 18.53
CA THR A 167 -1.66 8.76 19.67
C THR A 167 -2.88 7.86 19.91
N LEU A 168 -3.12 6.87 19.08
CA LEU A 168 -4.31 5.98 19.08
C LEU A 168 -5.67 6.73 19.00
N CYS A 169 -5.68 7.94 18.44
CA CYS A 169 -6.90 8.79 18.38
C CYS A 169 -8.01 8.23 17.46
N GLY A 170 -7.79 7.15 16.73
CA GLY A 170 -8.79 6.52 15.87
C GLY A 170 -9.04 7.20 14.52
N SER A 171 -8.54 8.41 14.28
CA SER A 171 -8.81 9.19 13.05
C SER A 171 -8.45 8.42 11.79
N CYS A 172 -7.33 7.69 11.78
CA CYS A 172 -6.89 6.88 10.64
C CYS A 172 -7.87 5.74 10.28
N SER A 173 -8.52 5.14 11.27
CA SER A 173 -9.57 4.13 11.04
C SER A 173 -10.85 4.75 10.50
N ASN A 174 -11.25 5.91 11.03
CA ASN A 174 -12.47 6.60 10.61
C ASN A 174 -12.43 7.01 9.14
N VAL A 175 -11.29 7.56 8.67
CA VAL A 175 -11.14 8.01 7.28
C VAL A 175 -10.85 6.88 6.30
N CYS A 176 -10.55 5.67 6.78
CA CYS A 176 -10.20 4.56 5.90
C CYS A 176 -11.38 4.15 5.01
N PRO A 177 -11.27 4.28 3.67
CA PRO A 177 -12.37 3.98 2.77
C PRO A 177 -12.73 2.49 2.71
N VAL A 178 -11.77 1.62 3.02
CA VAL A 178 -11.93 0.16 3.06
C VAL A 178 -12.07 -0.38 4.49
N LYS A 179 -12.31 0.51 5.46
CA LYS A 179 -12.65 0.18 6.85
C LYS A 179 -11.64 -0.74 7.54
N ILE A 180 -10.37 -0.40 7.43
CA ILE A 180 -9.32 -1.05 8.23
C ILE A 180 -9.34 -0.43 9.63
N ASN A 181 -9.39 -1.27 10.65
CA ASN A 181 -9.30 -0.89 12.06
C ASN A 181 -7.84 -0.58 12.46
N ILE A 182 -7.27 0.48 11.88
CA ILE A 182 -5.84 0.78 11.94
C ILE A 182 -5.36 1.00 13.38
N HIS A 183 -6.07 1.82 14.17
CA HIS A 183 -5.64 2.14 15.54
C HIS A 183 -5.72 0.93 16.48
N GLU A 184 -6.68 0.03 16.27
CA GLU A 184 -6.79 -1.22 17.03
C GLU A 184 -5.60 -2.14 16.71
N GLN A 185 -5.25 -2.30 15.41
CA GLN A 185 -4.10 -3.10 15.02
C GLN A 185 -2.77 -2.52 15.52
N LEU A 186 -2.65 -1.19 15.64
CA LEU A 186 -1.49 -0.56 16.27
C LEU A 186 -1.42 -0.91 17.76
N TYR A 187 -2.56 -0.94 18.44
CA TYR A 187 -2.64 -1.36 19.84
C TYR A 187 -2.28 -2.84 20.00
N GLU A 188 -2.80 -3.72 19.16
CA GLU A 188 -2.44 -5.15 19.14
C GLU A 188 -0.93 -5.36 18.92
N TRP A 189 -0.31 -4.58 18.03
CA TRP A 189 1.14 -4.60 17.85
C TRP A 189 1.90 -4.21 19.12
N ARG A 190 1.45 -3.18 19.84
CA ARG A 190 2.07 -2.77 21.12
C ARG A 190 2.04 -3.91 22.14
N GLN A 191 0.91 -4.60 22.24
CA GLN A 191 0.78 -5.76 23.13
C GLN A 191 1.70 -6.91 22.70
N GLU A 192 1.73 -7.22 21.42
CA GLU A 192 2.57 -8.29 20.88
C GLU A 192 4.06 -8.01 21.10
N LEU A 193 4.52 -6.81 20.81
CA LEU A 193 5.91 -6.38 21.04
C LEU A 193 6.28 -6.43 22.53
N THR A 194 5.36 -6.09 23.41
CA THR A 194 5.55 -6.16 24.86
C THR A 194 5.65 -7.61 25.33
N ARG A 195 4.79 -8.50 24.85
CA ARG A 195 4.83 -9.95 25.14
C ARG A 195 6.15 -10.58 24.71
N GLN A 196 6.66 -10.18 23.55
CA GLN A 196 7.91 -10.69 23.00
C GLN A 196 9.17 -10.03 23.56
N GLY A 197 9.03 -9.09 24.52
CA GLY A 197 10.18 -8.41 25.11
C GLY A 197 10.92 -7.45 24.17
N LYS A 198 10.31 -7.08 23.03
CA LYS A 198 10.89 -6.19 22.01
C LYS A 198 10.72 -4.70 22.30
N VAL A 199 10.21 -4.35 23.48
CA VAL A 199 10.03 -2.95 23.92
C VAL A 199 11.20 -2.55 24.80
N ASP A 200 11.80 -1.40 24.53
CA ASP A 200 12.90 -0.85 25.32
C ASP A 200 12.53 -0.70 26.80
N PHE A 201 13.52 -0.92 27.69
CA PHE A 201 13.31 -0.90 29.14
C PHE A 201 12.74 0.43 29.64
N GLY A 202 13.19 1.56 29.10
CA GLY A 202 12.68 2.88 29.46
C GLY A 202 11.19 3.03 29.12
N LYS A 203 10.74 2.51 27.96
CA LYS A 203 9.32 2.49 27.58
C LYS A 203 8.50 1.56 28.48
N LYS A 204 9.05 0.41 28.90
CA LYS A 204 8.38 -0.49 29.87
C LYS A 204 8.15 0.18 31.22
N MET A 205 9.11 0.95 31.71
CA MET A 205 8.97 1.71 32.95
C MET A 205 7.90 2.80 32.83
N ALA A 206 7.91 3.58 31.75
CA ALA A 206 6.89 4.63 31.53
C ALA A 206 5.46 4.08 31.44
N LEU A 207 5.27 2.89 30.87
CA LEU A 207 3.96 2.24 30.77
C LEU A 207 3.45 1.62 32.11
N LYS A 208 4.35 1.39 33.07
CA LYS A 208 3.96 0.90 34.41
C LYS A 208 3.54 2.02 35.38
N VAL A 209 3.90 3.26 35.07
CA VAL A 209 3.63 4.43 35.91
C VAL A 209 2.33 5.15 35.49
N MET A 210 1.75 4.81 34.35
CA MET A 210 0.44 5.28 33.87
C MET A 210 -0.65 4.25 34.18
#